data_e68e66e18a3e55042c237c79f6ec0a3c
#
_entry.id   e68e66e18a3e55042c237c79f6ec0a3c
#
_cell.length_a   1.000
_cell.length_b   1.000
_cell.length_c   1.000
_cell.angle_alpha   90.00
_cell.angle_beta   90.00
_cell.angle_gamma   90.00
#
_symmetry.space_group_name_H-M   'P 1'
#
loop_
_entity.id
_entity.type
_entity.pdbx_description
1 polymer ?
#
loop_
_entity_poly.entity_id
_entity_poly.type
_entity_poly.pdbx_seq_one_letter_code
_entity_poly.pdbx_strand_id
1 'polypeptide(L)'
;MSKEELLFCPLGGSGQIGGNMNLYAYGKEEDQKWIIVDTGVSFADDSIPGIDLIYPDPGFIIDKKDDLLGIVLTHAHEDHIGAISHVWPDLKCKIFATPFTAVLITEKFKEKKIDITQHLKIVQLNGKIKLGPFDIEFVTLTHSILEPTV
;
A
#
# COMPACT_ATOMS: atom_id res chain seq x y z
N MET A 1 12.20 23.15 -19.55
CA MET A 1 10.93 22.74 -18.94
C MET A 1 11.08 21.28 -18.54
N SER A 2 10.91 20.94 -17.25
CA SER A 2 10.95 19.56 -16.79
C SER A 2 9.81 18.76 -17.47
N LYS A 3 10.12 17.54 -17.89
CA LYS A 3 9.17 16.65 -18.54
C LYS A 3 8.33 15.94 -17.48
N GLU A 4 7.06 15.67 -17.76
CA GLU A 4 6.26 14.78 -16.93
C GLU A 4 6.73 13.34 -17.09
N GLU A 5 6.89 12.64 -15.99
CA GLU A 5 7.40 11.28 -15.96
C GLU A 5 6.53 10.41 -15.04
N LEU A 6 6.41 9.14 -15.40
CA LEU A 6 5.88 8.10 -14.54
C LEU A 6 7.08 7.36 -13.93
N LEU A 7 7.18 7.38 -12.61
CA LEU A 7 8.22 6.70 -11.87
C LEU A 7 7.65 5.47 -11.15
N PHE A 8 8.46 4.43 -11.09
CA PHE A 8 8.24 3.24 -10.28
C PHE A 8 9.42 3.09 -9.30
N CYS A 9 9.12 3.06 -8.01
CA CYS A 9 10.11 2.93 -6.96
C CYS A 9 9.69 1.80 -5.99
N PRO A 10 10.18 0.57 -6.17
CA PRO A 10 9.92 -0.51 -5.25
C PRO A 10 10.74 -0.31 -3.96
N LEU A 11 10.05 -0.24 -2.83
CA LEU A 11 10.70 -0.27 -1.51
C LEU A 11 10.89 -1.70 -1.00
N GLY A 12 10.07 -2.63 -1.47
CA GLY A 12 10.17 -4.05 -1.19
C GLY A 12 9.32 -4.89 -2.15
N GLY A 13 9.52 -6.21 -2.14
CA GLY A 13 8.80 -7.15 -2.99
C GLY A 13 9.41 -7.39 -4.37
N SER A 14 10.25 -6.48 -4.87
CA SER A 14 10.97 -6.67 -6.14
C SER A 14 12.25 -7.47 -5.93
N GLY A 15 12.32 -8.66 -6.56
CA GLY A 15 13.48 -9.56 -6.44
C GLY A 15 13.52 -10.37 -5.14
N GLN A 16 12.45 -10.33 -4.34
CA GLN A 16 12.29 -11.11 -3.12
C GLN A 16 10.82 -11.50 -2.94
N ILE A 17 10.56 -12.48 -2.08
CA ILE A 17 9.21 -12.90 -1.71
C ILE A 17 8.80 -12.16 -0.43
N GLY A 18 7.62 -11.55 -0.46
CA GLY A 18 7.06 -10.81 0.67
C GLY A 18 7.52 -9.36 0.75
N GLY A 19 6.98 -8.61 1.72
CA GLY A 19 7.31 -7.21 1.93
C GLY A 19 6.94 -6.30 0.78
N ASN A 20 5.85 -6.58 0.07
CA ASN A 20 5.45 -5.81 -1.09
C ASN A 20 5.10 -4.37 -0.70
N MET A 21 5.85 -3.42 -1.20
CA MET A 21 5.58 -1.99 -1.05
C MET A 21 6.16 -1.24 -2.25
N ASN A 22 5.27 -0.82 -3.14
CA ASN A 22 5.64 -0.23 -4.41
C ASN A 22 5.11 1.20 -4.49
N LEU A 23 5.98 2.13 -4.83
CA LEU A 23 5.62 3.52 -5.03
C LEU A 23 5.50 3.82 -6.52
N TYR A 24 4.49 4.58 -6.87
CA TYR A 24 4.34 5.16 -8.19
C TYR A 24 4.23 6.68 -8.07
N ALA A 25 4.93 7.40 -8.91
CA ALA A 25 4.80 8.84 -9.00
C ALA A 25 4.53 9.28 -10.43
N TYR A 26 3.76 10.34 -10.59
CA TYR A 26 3.56 10.99 -11.88
C TYR A 26 3.60 12.51 -11.71
N GLY A 27 4.23 13.16 -12.65
CA GLY A 27 4.34 14.61 -12.75
C GLY A 27 5.73 15.07 -13.12
N LYS A 28 5.96 16.36 -13.03
CA LYS A 28 7.29 16.94 -13.13
C LYS A 28 8.04 16.74 -11.82
N GLU A 29 9.35 16.68 -11.87
CA GLU A 29 10.21 16.42 -10.71
C GLU A 29 9.86 17.30 -9.49
N GLU A 30 9.47 18.54 -9.71
CA GLU A 30 9.09 19.50 -8.66
C GLU A 30 7.64 19.39 -8.17
N ASP A 31 6.77 18.60 -8.84
CA ASP A 31 5.33 18.48 -8.52
C ASP A 31 4.80 17.07 -8.78
N GLN A 32 5.53 16.07 -8.34
CA GLN A 32 5.13 14.67 -8.46
C GLN A 32 4.06 14.32 -7.44
N LYS A 33 3.00 13.62 -7.87
CA LYS A 33 2.01 13.02 -6.99
C LYS A 33 2.29 11.53 -6.87
N TRP A 34 2.16 11.03 -5.64
CA TRP A 34 2.57 9.69 -5.25
C TRP A 34 1.38 8.83 -4.84
N ILE A 35 1.46 7.55 -5.12
CA ILE A 35 0.62 6.50 -4.54
C ILE A 35 1.50 5.36 -4.04
N ILE A 36 1.03 4.65 -3.03
CA ILE A 36 1.61 3.40 -2.56
C ILE A 36 0.69 2.26 -3.02
N VAL A 37 1.26 1.22 -3.59
CA VAL A 37 0.58 -0.04 -3.87
C VAL A 37 1.15 -1.10 -2.95
N ASP A 38 0.30 -1.58 -2.04
CA ASP A 38 0.57 -2.52 -0.96
C ASP A 38 1.52 -2.01 0.14
N THR A 39 1.43 -2.64 1.29
CA THR A 39 2.24 -2.38 2.50
C THR A 39 2.44 -3.70 3.23
N GLY A 40 3.19 -4.59 2.62
CA GLY A 40 3.35 -5.95 3.07
C GLY A 40 4.46 -6.16 4.09
N VAL A 41 4.47 -7.36 4.65
CA VAL A 41 5.55 -7.84 5.53
C VAL A 41 6.25 -9.04 4.92
N SER A 42 7.48 -9.26 5.37
CA SER A 42 8.19 -10.54 5.29
C SER A 42 8.38 -11.08 6.71
N PHE A 43 8.58 -12.37 6.82
CA PHE A 43 8.95 -12.99 8.09
C PHE A 43 10.46 -13.22 8.13
N ALA A 44 11.04 -12.98 9.29
CA ALA A 44 12.45 -13.27 9.49
C ALA A 44 12.67 -14.78 9.51
N ASP A 45 13.82 -15.22 9.04
CA ASP A 45 14.31 -16.59 9.17
C ASP A 45 15.25 -16.75 10.38
N ASP A 46 15.76 -17.94 10.57
CA ASP A 46 16.65 -18.27 11.69
C ASP A 46 17.98 -17.47 11.67
N SER A 47 18.30 -16.77 10.60
CA SER A 47 19.50 -15.95 10.48
C SER A 47 19.41 -14.64 11.28
N ILE A 48 18.17 -14.23 11.67
CA ILE A 48 17.91 -12.99 12.40
C ILE A 48 17.10 -13.31 13.66
N PRO A 49 17.72 -13.93 14.68
CA PRO A 49 17.01 -14.36 15.88
C PRO A 49 16.43 -13.17 16.66
N GLY A 50 15.18 -13.31 17.11
CA GLY A 50 14.47 -12.27 17.87
C GLY A 50 13.74 -11.23 17.04
N ILE A 51 13.74 -11.41 15.71
CA ILE A 51 12.93 -10.61 14.77
C ILE A 51 11.82 -11.51 14.21
N ASP A 52 10.57 -11.13 14.42
CA ASP A 52 9.43 -11.91 13.93
C ASP A 52 8.91 -11.37 12.58
N LEU A 53 9.06 -10.06 12.35
CA LEU A 53 8.41 -9.37 11.24
C LEU A 53 9.33 -8.30 10.67
N ILE A 54 9.41 -8.27 9.35
CA ILE A 54 10.19 -7.30 8.59
C ILE A 54 9.26 -6.60 7.60
N TYR A 55 9.42 -5.30 7.42
CA TYR A 55 8.72 -4.56 6.37
C TYR A 55 9.62 -3.46 5.78
N PRO A 56 9.34 -3.01 4.56
CA PRO A 56 10.12 -1.96 3.90
C PRO A 56 10.14 -0.66 4.70
N ASP A 57 11.26 0.05 4.69
CA ASP A 57 11.38 1.36 5.31
C ASP A 57 10.57 2.41 4.53
N PRO A 58 9.54 3.04 5.14
CA PRO A 58 8.73 4.04 4.49
C PRO A 58 9.36 5.46 4.53
N GLY A 59 10.55 5.64 5.05
CA GLY A 59 11.18 6.95 5.29
C GLY A 59 11.10 7.87 4.07
N PHE A 60 11.43 7.35 2.89
CA PHE A 60 11.37 8.12 1.65
C PHE A 60 9.98 8.73 1.37
N ILE A 61 8.91 7.95 1.55
CA ILE A 61 7.55 8.44 1.24
C ILE A 61 6.95 9.25 2.39
N ILE A 62 7.41 9.06 3.61
CA ILE A 62 7.05 9.91 4.75
C ILE A 62 7.49 11.36 4.50
N ASP A 63 8.68 11.56 3.96
CA ASP A 63 9.18 12.90 3.60
C ASP A 63 8.38 13.56 2.46
N LYS A 64 7.61 12.77 1.70
CA LYS A 64 6.76 13.24 0.59
C LYS A 64 5.26 13.09 0.88
N LYS A 65 4.86 12.92 2.13
CA LYS A 65 3.48 12.62 2.52
C LYS A 65 2.46 13.67 2.09
N ASP A 66 2.86 14.93 1.92
CA ASP A 66 1.98 16.01 1.47
C ASP A 66 1.57 15.85 -0.01
N ASP A 67 2.36 15.11 -0.79
CA ASP A 67 2.09 14.75 -2.17
C ASP A 67 1.58 13.32 -2.33
N LEU A 68 1.44 12.58 -1.23
CA LEU A 68 0.90 11.23 -1.22
C LEU A 68 -0.62 11.24 -1.28
N LEU A 69 -1.19 10.72 -2.36
CA LEU A 69 -2.63 10.67 -2.61
C LEU A 69 -3.33 9.54 -1.87
N GLY A 70 -2.63 8.45 -1.60
CA GLY A 70 -3.18 7.33 -0.86
C GLY A 70 -2.42 6.01 -1.02
N ILE A 71 -2.90 5.01 -0.29
CA ILE A 71 -2.45 3.62 -0.35
C ILE A 71 -3.54 2.81 -1.04
N VAL A 72 -3.16 2.03 -2.05
CA VAL A 72 -4.01 1.09 -2.77
C VAL A 72 -3.60 -0.32 -2.37
N LEU A 73 -4.52 -1.11 -1.83
CA LEU A 73 -4.27 -2.48 -1.41
C LEU A 73 -4.86 -3.45 -2.40
N THR A 74 -4.02 -4.31 -2.96
CA THR A 74 -4.43 -5.26 -4.00
C THR A 74 -5.26 -6.40 -3.44
N HIS A 75 -4.83 -7.02 -2.36
CA HIS A 75 -5.54 -8.12 -1.68
C HIS A 75 -5.00 -8.33 -0.26
N ALA A 76 -5.64 -9.21 0.50
CA ALA A 76 -5.51 -9.30 1.94
C ALA A 76 -4.42 -10.27 2.45
N HIS A 77 -3.47 -10.73 1.63
CA HIS A 77 -2.32 -11.49 2.13
C HIS A 77 -1.37 -10.62 2.95
N GLU A 78 -0.72 -11.21 3.95
CA GLU A 78 0.16 -10.50 4.88
C GLU A 78 1.35 -9.82 4.18
N ASP A 79 1.87 -10.42 3.12
CA ASP A 79 2.94 -9.85 2.31
C ASP A 79 2.48 -8.66 1.44
N HIS A 80 1.18 -8.31 1.51
CA HIS A 80 0.58 -7.13 0.87
C HIS A 80 -0.03 -6.13 1.86
N ILE A 81 -0.59 -6.58 2.99
CA ILE A 81 -1.25 -5.69 3.97
C ILE A 81 -0.62 -5.73 5.38
N GLY A 82 0.32 -6.61 5.63
CA GLY A 82 0.81 -6.90 6.99
C GLY A 82 1.41 -5.70 7.70
N ALA A 83 2.05 -4.78 6.99
CA ALA A 83 2.67 -3.60 7.57
C ALA A 83 1.74 -2.37 7.66
N ILE A 84 0.50 -2.43 7.13
CA ILE A 84 -0.36 -1.25 7.01
C ILE A 84 -0.54 -0.49 8.32
N SER A 85 -0.77 -1.18 9.42
CA SER A 85 -0.98 -0.55 10.73
C SER A 85 0.30 -0.06 11.40
N HIS A 86 1.47 -0.39 10.84
CA HIS A 86 2.78 0.14 11.27
C HIS A 86 3.18 1.38 10.48
N VAL A 87 2.94 1.36 9.17
CA VAL A 87 3.36 2.41 8.23
C VAL A 87 2.38 3.59 8.21
N TRP A 88 1.08 3.32 8.19
CA TRP A 88 0.04 4.32 8.02
C TRP A 88 0.01 5.44 9.08
N PRO A 89 0.32 5.22 10.37
CA PRO A 89 0.28 6.29 11.38
C PRO A 89 1.14 7.51 11.06
N ASP A 90 2.23 7.33 10.31
CA ASP A 90 3.11 8.42 9.89
C ASP A 90 2.62 9.11 8.61
N LEU A 91 1.86 8.40 7.78
CA LEU A 91 1.35 8.86 6.48
C LEU A 91 -0.03 9.51 6.57
N LYS A 92 -0.94 8.93 7.34
CA LYS A 92 -2.33 9.39 7.56
C LYS A 92 -3.11 9.73 6.28
N CYS A 93 -2.81 9.04 5.20
CA CYS A 93 -3.46 9.22 3.90
C CYS A 93 -4.70 8.34 3.76
N LYS A 94 -5.40 8.46 2.63
CA LYS A 94 -6.53 7.59 2.26
C LYS A 94 -6.03 6.17 1.99
N ILE A 95 -6.85 5.17 2.31
CA ILE A 95 -6.62 3.76 2.02
C ILE A 95 -7.75 3.27 1.12
N PHE A 96 -7.42 2.63 0.03
CA PHE A 96 -8.36 2.07 -0.95
C PHE A 96 -8.21 0.55 -0.95
N ALA A 97 -9.31 -0.17 -0.73
CA ALA A 97 -9.30 -1.63 -0.61
C ALA A 97 -10.64 -2.22 -1.05
N THR A 98 -10.63 -3.48 -1.48
CA THR A 98 -11.86 -4.27 -1.69
C THR A 98 -12.57 -4.53 -0.37
N PRO A 99 -13.87 -4.89 -0.36
CA PRO A 99 -14.63 -5.13 0.87
C PRO A 99 -13.96 -6.12 1.82
N PHE A 100 -13.49 -7.26 1.32
CA PHE A 100 -12.82 -8.28 2.14
C PHE A 100 -11.52 -7.76 2.75
N THR A 101 -10.67 -7.14 1.94
CA THR A 101 -9.41 -6.53 2.40
C THR A 101 -9.68 -5.44 3.44
N ALA A 102 -10.72 -4.61 3.24
CA ALA A 102 -11.11 -3.56 4.16
C ALA A 102 -11.49 -4.09 5.56
N VAL A 103 -12.18 -5.24 5.63
CA VAL A 103 -12.49 -5.90 6.91
C VAL A 103 -11.21 -6.28 7.64
N LEU A 104 -10.29 -6.96 6.97
CA LEU A 104 -9.07 -7.46 7.61
C LEU A 104 -8.14 -6.34 8.07
N ILE A 105 -7.96 -5.29 7.28
CA ILE A 105 -7.15 -4.14 7.75
C ILE A 105 -7.82 -3.39 8.91
N THR A 106 -9.16 -3.32 8.93
CA THR A 106 -9.89 -2.71 10.04
C THR A 106 -9.58 -3.42 11.35
N GLU A 107 -9.54 -4.76 11.36
CA GLU A 107 -9.17 -5.53 12.55
C GLU A 107 -7.71 -5.26 12.97
N LYS A 108 -6.76 -5.21 12.02
CA LYS A 108 -5.36 -4.85 12.32
C LYS A 108 -5.23 -3.47 12.98
N PHE A 109 -6.00 -2.49 12.54
CA PHE A 109 -5.99 -1.16 13.14
C PHE A 109 -6.67 -1.12 14.51
N LYS A 110 -7.75 -1.89 14.71
CA LYS A 110 -8.40 -2.03 16.04
C LYS A 110 -7.47 -2.59 17.09
N GLU A 111 -6.65 -3.59 16.76
CA GLU A 111 -5.63 -4.14 17.68
C GLU A 111 -4.69 -3.05 18.19
N LYS A 112 -4.39 -2.06 17.35
CA LYS A 112 -3.57 -0.89 17.70
C LYS A 112 -4.37 0.31 18.24
N LYS A 113 -5.70 0.17 18.38
CA LYS A 113 -6.61 1.25 18.83
C LYS A 113 -6.57 2.48 17.92
N ILE A 114 -6.41 2.27 16.61
CA ILE A 114 -6.41 3.33 15.59
C ILE A 114 -7.73 3.28 14.82
N ASP A 115 -8.41 4.41 14.71
CA ASP A 115 -9.61 4.56 13.88
C ASP A 115 -9.25 5.08 12.49
N ILE A 116 -9.56 4.29 11.46
CA ILE A 116 -9.34 4.61 10.04
C ILE A 116 -10.62 4.89 9.27
N THR A 117 -11.77 4.96 9.94
CA THR A 117 -13.10 5.02 9.30
C THR A 117 -13.20 6.14 8.27
N GLN A 118 -12.64 7.30 8.55
CA GLN A 118 -12.68 8.45 7.64
C GLN A 118 -11.70 8.31 6.45
N HIS A 119 -10.67 7.50 6.61
CA HIS A 119 -9.59 7.33 5.63
C HIS A 119 -9.83 6.13 4.71
N LEU A 120 -10.55 5.11 5.17
CA LEU A 120 -10.83 3.90 4.41
C LEU A 120 -11.90 4.15 3.33
N LYS A 121 -11.57 3.81 2.09
CA LYS A 121 -12.43 3.88 0.92
C LYS A 121 -12.58 2.48 0.31
N ILE A 122 -13.79 1.96 0.32
CA ILE A 122 -14.08 0.64 -0.24
C ILE A 122 -14.29 0.77 -1.74
N VAL A 123 -13.56 -0.03 -2.50
CA VAL A 123 -13.65 -0.13 -3.96
C VAL A 123 -14.21 -1.50 -4.31
N GLN A 124 -15.26 -1.54 -5.14
CA GLN A 124 -15.84 -2.80 -5.58
C GLN A 124 -14.89 -3.55 -6.53
N LEU A 125 -15.04 -4.87 -6.60
CA LEU A 125 -14.32 -5.68 -7.58
C LEU A 125 -14.55 -5.14 -9.01
N ASN A 126 -13.49 -5.08 -9.80
CA ASN A 126 -13.45 -4.45 -11.12
C ASN A 126 -13.85 -2.96 -11.11
N GLY A 127 -13.83 -2.35 -9.93
CA GLY A 127 -14.07 -0.92 -9.76
C GLY A 127 -12.90 -0.07 -10.21
N LYS A 128 -13.23 1.17 -10.57
CA LYS A 128 -12.23 2.16 -11.01
C LYS A 128 -12.24 3.35 -10.05
N ILE A 129 -11.07 3.87 -9.78
CA ILE A 129 -10.89 5.09 -9.01
C ILE A 129 -9.92 6.04 -9.70
N LYS A 130 -10.11 7.33 -9.47
CA LYS A 130 -9.18 8.35 -9.93
C LYS A 130 -8.49 9.00 -8.72
N LEU A 131 -7.17 8.93 -8.69
CA LEU A 131 -6.33 9.57 -7.68
C LEU A 131 -5.36 10.55 -8.33
N GLY A 132 -5.73 11.83 -8.34
CA GLY A 132 -4.94 12.83 -9.04
C GLY A 132 -4.72 12.46 -10.51
N PRO A 133 -3.46 12.26 -10.94
CA PRO A 133 -3.16 11.87 -12.32
C PRO A 133 -3.35 10.37 -12.60
N PHE A 134 -3.60 9.54 -11.57
CA PHE A 134 -3.70 8.09 -11.73
C PHE A 134 -5.14 7.67 -11.97
N ASP A 135 -5.35 6.87 -13.03
CA ASP A 135 -6.58 6.10 -13.25
C ASP A 135 -6.28 4.64 -12.88
N ILE A 136 -6.95 4.13 -11.85
CA ILE A 136 -6.65 2.83 -11.23
C ILE A 136 -7.88 1.93 -11.38
N GLU A 137 -7.68 0.71 -11.86
CA GLU A 137 -8.69 -0.33 -11.97
C GLU A 137 -8.30 -1.54 -11.11
N PHE A 138 -9.22 -2.03 -10.28
CA PHE A 138 -9.05 -3.23 -9.44
C PHE A 138 -9.45 -4.46 -10.27
N VAL A 139 -8.50 -5.03 -10.99
CA VAL A 139 -8.76 -6.18 -11.88
C VAL A 139 -8.74 -7.48 -11.08
N THR A 140 -9.85 -8.22 -11.10
CA THR A 140 -9.95 -9.50 -10.40
C THR A 140 -9.11 -10.58 -11.08
N LEU A 141 -8.44 -11.40 -10.29
CA LEU A 141 -7.66 -12.54 -10.77
C LEU A 141 -7.92 -13.78 -9.91
N THR A 142 -7.40 -14.93 -10.32
CA THR A 142 -7.45 -16.17 -9.53
C THR A 142 -6.27 -16.22 -8.56
N HIS A 143 -6.55 -16.36 -7.27
CA HIS A 143 -5.55 -16.45 -6.22
C HIS A 143 -6.07 -17.22 -5.01
N SER A 144 -5.22 -17.52 -4.03
CA SER A 144 -5.54 -18.32 -2.85
C SER A 144 -6.21 -17.53 -1.71
N ILE A 145 -6.88 -16.43 -2.02
CA ILE A 145 -7.59 -15.58 -1.06
C ILE A 145 -8.89 -15.05 -1.69
N LEU A 146 -9.81 -14.54 -0.86
CA LEU A 146 -11.03 -13.88 -1.33
C LEU A 146 -10.73 -12.49 -1.91
N GLU A 147 -11.47 -12.13 -2.97
CA GLU A 147 -11.41 -10.83 -3.65
C GLU A 147 -9.98 -10.39 -4.04
N PRO A 148 -9.16 -11.26 -4.66
CA PRO A 148 -7.84 -10.86 -5.08
C PRO A 148 -7.93 -9.94 -6.29
N THR A 149 -7.21 -8.83 -6.25
CA THR A 149 -7.09 -7.89 -7.36
C THR A 149 -5.63 -7.51 -7.63
N VAL A 150 -5.37 -6.98 -8.79
CA VAL A 150 -4.11 -6.34 -9.20
C VAL A 150 -4.40 -4.96 -9.77
#